data_45f093d5f03cbce013bd34599aec8b68
#
_entry.id   45f093d5f03cbce013bd34599aec8b68
#
_cell.length_a   1.000
_cell.length_b   1.000
_cell.length_c   1.000
_cell.angle_alpha   90.00
_cell.angle_beta   90.00
_cell.angle_gamma   90.00
#
_symmetry.space_group_name_H-M   'P 1'
#
loop_
_entity.id
_entity.type
_entity.pdbx_description
1 polymer ?
#
loop_
_entity_poly.entity_id
_entity_poly.type
_entity_poly.pdbx_seq_one_letter_code
_entity_poly.pdbx_strand_id
1 'polypeptide(L)'
;SSWSVDQVVAKIRGEVGTKVNLVLLRNNDKIDVSITRAEVSSPTVEAEIVDGVGILTVSRFNGETAVLARAEAEKFLTAGVDRVILDLRGNPGGEVSAAQGLAGLWLDGQTVLTQRRGSEIIRTDKSTGKPILGSTKTVVLINGGSASASEIVAGALRDHGKATLVGEKSYGKGSVQAVIRLSGGSELKVTESRWFTPNGKNIDGKGIEPDVKVELT
;
A
#
# COMPACT_ATOMS: atom_id res chain seq x y z
N SER A 1 -19.09 9.10 23.03
CA SER A 1 -18.20 10.25 23.26
C SER A 1 -18.35 11.21 22.07
N SER A 2 -18.28 12.50 22.30
CA SER A 2 -18.35 13.56 21.29
C SER A 2 -16.98 13.84 20.63
N TRP A 3 -15.99 13.00 20.88
CA TRP A 3 -14.63 13.20 20.36
C TRP A 3 -14.49 12.71 18.92
N SER A 4 -13.76 13.47 18.11
CA SER A 4 -13.31 13.00 16.79
C SER A 4 -12.31 11.85 16.94
N VAL A 5 -12.11 11.08 15.85
CA VAL A 5 -11.11 9.99 15.83
C VAL A 5 -9.71 10.50 16.21
N ASP A 6 -9.30 11.67 15.70
CA ASP A 6 -7.99 12.26 15.99
C ASP A 6 -7.83 12.62 17.47
N GLN A 7 -8.89 13.15 18.09
CA GLN A 7 -8.90 13.45 19.53
C GLN A 7 -8.80 12.17 20.37
N VAL A 8 -9.46 11.08 19.95
CA VAL A 8 -9.36 9.77 20.61
C VAL A 8 -7.93 9.23 20.47
N VAL A 9 -7.36 9.26 19.28
CA VAL A 9 -5.99 8.81 19.02
C VAL A 9 -4.97 9.60 19.85
N ALA A 10 -5.12 10.93 19.93
CA ALA A 10 -4.22 11.76 20.73
C ALA A 10 -4.27 11.44 22.24
N LYS A 11 -5.44 11.02 22.75
CA LYS A 11 -5.59 10.59 24.14
C LYS A 11 -5.07 9.18 24.42
N ILE A 12 -5.16 8.28 23.44
CA ILE A 12 -4.66 6.90 23.55
C ILE A 12 -3.13 6.89 23.45
N ARG A 13 -2.55 7.65 22.52
CA ARG A 13 -1.10 7.79 22.39
C ARG A 13 -0.47 8.47 23.60
N GLY A 14 0.80 8.16 23.84
CA GLY A 14 1.59 8.77 24.93
C GLY A 14 2.95 8.09 25.04
N GLU A 15 3.71 8.45 26.06
CA GLU A 15 5.05 7.94 26.32
C GLU A 15 5.04 6.44 26.58
N VAL A 16 6.02 5.73 26.00
CA VAL A 16 6.23 4.28 26.18
C VAL A 16 6.39 3.96 27.67
N GLY A 17 5.79 2.86 28.11
CA GLY A 17 5.78 2.43 29.51
C GLY A 17 4.68 3.05 30.36
N THR A 18 4.00 4.12 29.90
CA THR A 18 2.85 4.69 30.62
C THR A 18 1.58 3.90 30.36
N LYS A 19 0.59 3.99 31.25
CA LYS A 19 -0.70 3.30 31.11
C LYS A 19 -1.77 4.21 30.57
N VAL A 20 -2.65 3.66 29.73
CA VAL A 20 -3.92 4.26 29.36
C VAL A 20 -5.06 3.37 29.82
N ASN A 21 -6.05 3.95 30.48
CA ASN A 21 -7.26 3.24 30.90
C ASN A 21 -8.39 3.59 29.92
N LEU A 22 -9.01 2.58 29.34
CA LEU A 22 -10.09 2.71 28.39
C LEU A 22 -11.32 1.99 28.91
N VAL A 23 -12.47 2.61 28.69
CA VAL A 23 -13.77 1.95 28.85
C VAL A 23 -14.33 1.65 27.48
N LEU A 24 -14.37 0.40 27.09
CA LEU A 24 -14.90 -0.07 25.82
C LEU A 24 -16.35 -0.48 25.99
N LEU A 25 -17.15 -0.26 24.93
CA LEU A 25 -18.51 -0.77 24.86
C LEU A 25 -18.53 -1.90 23.83
N ARG A 26 -18.90 -3.13 24.29
CA ARG A 26 -19.04 -4.31 23.43
C ARG A 26 -20.35 -5.00 23.75
N ASN A 27 -21.25 -5.15 22.79
CA ASN A 27 -22.59 -5.74 22.98
C ASN A 27 -23.37 -5.10 24.12
N ASN A 28 -23.30 -3.76 24.27
CA ASN A 28 -23.86 -2.97 25.38
C ASN A 28 -23.19 -3.14 26.76
N ASP A 29 -22.21 -3.99 26.91
CA ASP A 29 -21.45 -4.14 28.15
C ASP A 29 -20.23 -3.22 28.18
N LYS A 30 -19.99 -2.61 29.35
CA LYS A 30 -18.79 -1.81 29.60
C LYS A 30 -17.66 -2.73 30.02
N ILE A 31 -16.52 -2.62 29.33
CA ILE A 31 -15.32 -3.37 29.63
C ILE A 31 -14.21 -2.37 29.96
N ASP A 32 -13.67 -2.44 31.16
CA ASP A 32 -12.51 -1.65 31.58
C ASP A 32 -11.23 -2.35 31.14
N VAL A 33 -10.39 -1.63 30.37
CA VAL A 33 -9.13 -2.13 29.85
C VAL A 33 -8.01 -1.17 30.20
N SER A 34 -6.97 -1.70 30.87
CA SER A 34 -5.72 -0.94 31.14
C SER A 34 -4.61 -1.46 30.23
N ILE A 35 -4.06 -0.59 29.40
CA ILE A 35 -3.03 -0.94 28.39
C ILE A 35 -1.76 -0.18 28.77
N THR A 36 -0.63 -0.88 28.88
CA THR A 36 0.67 -0.25 28.95
C THR A 36 1.12 0.12 27.55
N ARG A 37 1.44 1.38 27.30
CA ARG A 37 1.92 1.84 26.01
C ARG A 37 3.29 1.23 25.70
N ALA A 38 3.44 0.73 24.50
CA ALA A 38 4.70 0.20 23.99
C ALA A 38 4.90 0.73 22.57
N GLU A 39 6.14 0.67 22.11
CA GLU A 39 6.40 0.85 20.69
C GLU A 39 5.85 -0.37 19.94
N VAL A 40 4.85 -0.15 19.10
CA VAL A 40 4.26 -1.21 18.28
C VAL A 40 4.91 -1.14 16.91
N SER A 41 5.83 -2.04 16.66
CA SER A 41 6.37 -2.31 15.33
C SER A 41 5.50 -3.38 14.67
N SER A 42 4.59 -2.97 13.81
CA SER A 42 3.91 -3.91 12.91
C SER A 42 4.72 -3.98 11.63
N PRO A 43 5.22 -5.17 11.27
CA PRO A 43 5.94 -5.32 9.99
C PRO A 43 5.03 -4.88 8.85
N THR A 44 5.61 -4.15 7.89
CA THR A 44 4.86 -3.68 6.71
C THR A 44 4.69 -4.77 5.67
N VAL A 45 5.41 -5.87 5.83
CA VAL A 45 5.39 -7.04 4.96
C VAL A 45 5.29 -8.30 5.81
N GLU A 46 4.33 -9.14 5.48
CA GLU A 46 4.17 -10.48 6.01
C GLU A 46 4.15 -11.47 4.85
N ALA A 47 4.64 -12.69 5.07
CA ALA A 47 4.68 -13.70 4.02
C ALA A 47 4.47 -15.10 4.58
N GLU A 48 3.79 -15.93 3.79
CA GLU A 48 3.59 -17.34 4.07
C GLU A 48 3.57 -18.16 2.77
N ILE A 49 3.76 -19.46 2.88
CA ILE A 49 3.59 -20.39 1.75
C ILE A 49 2.44 -21.34 2.11
N VAL A 50 1.39 -21.32 1.30
CA VAL A 50 0.21 -22.17 1.47
C VAL A 50 0.01 -22.98 0.18
N ASP A 51 0.02 -24.29 0.28
CA ASP A 51 -0.18 -25.21 -0.84
C ASP A 51 0.71 -24.90 -2.08
N GLY A 52 1.97 -24.53 -1.83
CA GLY A 52 2.94 -24.17 -2.86
C GLY A 52 2.72 -22.83 -3.54
N VAL A 53 1.88 -21.97 -2.96
CA VAL A 53 1.65 -20.58 -3.37
C VAL A 53 2.28 -19.65 -2.33
N GLY A 54 3.13 -18.72 -2.74
CA GLY A 54 3.66 -17.67 -1.89
C GLY A 54 2.65 -16.54 -1.73
N ILE A 55 2.26 -16.24 -0.51
CA ILE A 55 1.38 -15.11 -0.19
C ILE A 55 2.25 -14.01 0.43
N LEU A 56 2.31 -12.86 -0.23
CA LEU A 56 3.04 -11.68 0.21
C LEU A 56 2.06 -10.56 0.53
N THR A 57 1.83 -10.30 1.81
CA THR A 57 0.93 -9.25 2.28
C THR A 57 1.73 -7.99 2.57
N VAL A 58 1.33 -6.88 1.97
CA VAL A 58 1.93 -5.56 2.21
C VAL A 58 0.87 -4.64 2.80
N SER A 59 1.03 -4.24 4.06
CA SER A 59 0.06 -3.43 4.79
C SER A 59 0.26 -1.92 4.61
N ARG A 60 1.48 -1.49 4.25
CA ARG A 60 1.88 -0.09 4.03
C ARG A 60 3.18 -0.01 3.24
N PHE A 61 3.41 1.14 2.59
CA PHE A 61 4.66 1.43 1.89
C PHE A 61 5.52 2.43 2.67
N ASN A 62 6.67 1.98 3.15
CA ASN A 62 7.71 2.78 3.79
C ASN A 62 9.11 2.37 3.30
N GLY A 63 10.16 3.01 3.81
CA GLY A 63 11.54 2.77 3.38
C GLY A 63 12.03 1.32 3.51
N GLU A 64 11.40 0.49 4.36
CA GLU A 64 11.80 -0.90 4.59
C GLU A 64 11.04 -1.90 3.72
N THR A 65 9.86 -1.51 3.19
CA THR A 65 8.93 -2.42 2.51
C THR A 65 9.58 -3.21 1.37
N ALA A 66 10.36 -2.54 0.51
CA ALA A 66 10.98 -3.20 -0.64
C ALA A 66 12.07 -4.22 -0.22
N VAL A 67 12.80 -3.93 0.85
CA VAL A 67 13.84 -4.81 1.39
C VAL A 67 13.21 -6.04 2.05
N LEU A 68 12.20 -5.84 2.88
CA LEU A 68 11.46 -6.92 3.52
C LEU A 68 10.78 -7.83 2.49
N ALA A 69 10.07 -7.23 1.51
CA ALA A 69 9.42 -7.98 0.45
C ALA A 69 10.42 -8.80 -0.38
N ARG A 70 11.61 -8.27 -0.65
CA ARG A 70 12.67 -9.00 -1.35
C ARG A 70 13.15 -10.19 -0.55
N ALA A 71 13.39 -10.02 0.74
CA ALA A 71 13.86 -11.11 1.60
C ALA A 71 12.83 -12.26 1.65
N GLU A 72 11.53 -11.94 1.70
CA GLU A 72 10.47 -12.95 1.64
C GLU A 72 10.36 -13.61 0.26
N ALA A 73 10.47 -12.83 -0.82
CA ALA A 73 10.47 -13.35 -2.18
C ALA A 73 11.65 -14.31 -2.45
N GLU A 74 12.82 -14.07 -1.88
CA GLU A 74 13.98 -14.97 -1.96
C GLU A 74 13.70 -16.31 -1.26
N LYS A 75 12.96 -16.30 -0.14
CA LYS A 75 12.50 -17.55 0.52
C LYS A 75 11.53 -18.32 -0.38
N PHE A 76 10.61 -17.63 -1.06
CA PHE A 76 9.70 -18.28 -2.02
C PHE A 76 10.45 -19.00 -3.13
N LEU A 77 11.45 -18.34 -3.72
CA LEU A 77 12.28 -18.97 -4.76
C LEU A 77 13.06 -20.18 -4.25
N THR A 78 13.63 -20.07 -3.05
CA THR A 78 14.35 -21.17 -2.40
C THR A 78 13.43 -22.38 -2.16
N ALA A 79 12.15 -22.13 -1.85
CA ALA A 79 11.14 -23.17 -1.68
C ALA A 79 10.54 -23.68 -2.99
N GLY A 80 10.99 -23.18 -4.15
CA GLY A 80 10.50 -23.61 -5.47
C GLY A 80 9.10 -23.07 -5.82
N VAL A 81 8.67 -21.98 -5.18
CA VAL A 81 7.38 -21.32 -5.46
C VAL A 81 7.43 -20.63 -6.82
N ASP A 82 6.47 -20.95 -7.69
CA ASP A 82 6.28 -20.35 -9.02
C ASP A 82 4.98 -19.52 -9.15
N ARG A 83 4.15 -19.52 -8.10
CA ARG A 83 2.88 -18.79 -8.02
C ARG A 83 2.86 -17.90 -6.81
N VAL A 84 2.55 -16.61 -7.01
CA VAL A 84 2.57 -15.60 -5.94
C VAL A 84 1.25 -14.85 -5.89
N ILE A 85 0.75 -14.64 -4.69
CA ILE A 85 -0.32 -13.70 -4.40
C ILE A 85 0.31 -12.50 -3.70
N LEU A 86 0.18 -11.31 -4.29
CA LEU A 86 0.51 -10.05 -3.64
C LEU A 86 -0.79 -9.44 -3.07
N ASP A 87 -0.92 -9.43 -1.75
CA ASP A 87 -2.10 -8.86 -1.09
C ASP A 87 -1.87 -7.40 -0.73
N LEU A 88 -2.61 -6.52 -1.41
CA LEU A 88 -2.63 -5.07 -1.19
C LEU A 88 -4.00 -4.59 -0.65
N ARG A 89 -4.88 -5.49 -0.22
CA ARG A 89 -6.17 -5.11 0.34
C ARG A 89 -6.00 -4.31 1.62
N GLY A 90 -6.77 -3.23 1.76
CA GLY A 90 -6.70 -2.35 2.94
C GLY A 90 -5.40 -1.53 3.05
N ASN A 91 -4.50 -1.59 2.08
CA ASN A 91 -3.25 -0.85 2.10
C ASN A 91 -3.44 0.58 1.56
N PRO A 92 -3.38 1.63 2.41
CA PRO A 92 -3.63 3.02 1.99
C PRO A 92 -2.51 3.63 1.14
N GLY A 93 -1.43 2.88 0.89
CA GLY A 93 -0.27 3.34 0.18
C GLY A 93 0.88 3.76 1.10
N GLY A 94 1.60 4.77 0.68
CA GLY A 94 2.79 5.32 1.35
C GLY A 94 3.79 5.87 0.35
N GLU A 95 5.08 5.58 0.54
CA GLU A 95 6.17 6.12 -0.25
C GLU A 95 6.21 5.57 -1.68
N VAL A 96 6.35 6.45 -2.67
CA VAL A 96 6.48 6.07 -4.09
C VAL A 96 7.77 5.28 -4.32
N SER A 97 8.87 5.63 -3.65
CA SER A 97 10.14 4.91 -3.72
C SER A 97 10.00 3.44 -3.28
N ALA A 98 9.20 3.18 -2.25
CA ALA A 98 8.91 1.82 -1.80
C ALA A 98 8.06 1.05 -2.84
N ALA A 99 7.12 1.72 -3.51
CA ALA A 99 6.36 1.13 -4.60
C ALA A 99 7.26 0.78 -5.81
N GLN A 100 8.22 1.66 -6.16
CA GLN A 100 9.22 1.38 -7.21
C GLN A 100 10.07 0.15 -6.87
N GLY A 101 10.52 0.03 -5.61
CA GLY A 101 11.30 -1.11 -5.13
C GLY A 101 10.50 -2.41 -5.09
N LEU A 102 9.24 -2.37 -4.62
CA LEU A 102 8.37 -3.55 -4.61
C LEU A 102 8.06 -4.01 -6.04
N ALA A 103 7.66 -3.09 -6.94
CA ALA A 103 7.43 -3.41 -8.34
C ALA A 103 8.68 -3.99 -9.03
N GLY A 104 9.87 -3.60 -8.58
CA GLY A 104 11.15 -4.11 -9.06
C GLY A 104 11.41 -5.59 -8.73
N LEU A 105 10.55 -6.26 -7.97
CA LEU A 105 10.59 -7.72 -7.83
C LEU A 105 10.10 -8.42 -9.10
N TRP A 106 9.29 -7.76 -9.93
CA TRP A 106 8.75 -8.28 -11.20
C TRP A 106 9.27 -7.53 -12.44
N LEU A 107 9.62 -6.25 -12.30
CA LEU A 107 9.92 -5.34 -13.41
C LEU A 107 11.39 -4.94 -13.42
N ASP A 108 12.04 -5.02 -14.58
CA ASP A 108 13.45 -4.65 -14.76
C ASP A 108 13.57 -3.24 -15.35
N GLY A 109 13.68 -2.23 -14.49
CA GLY A 109 13.85 -0.84 -14.90
C GLY A 109 12.69 -0.25 -15.72
N GLN A 110 11.53 -0.93 -15.72
CA GLN A 110 10.36 -0.52 -16.51
C GLN A 110 9.62 0.62 -15.79
N THR A 111 8.86 1.39 -16.56
CA THR A 111 8.03 2.48 -16.01
C THR A 111 7.00 1.92 -15.04
N VAL A 112 6.93 2.51 -13.84
CA VAL A 112 5.93 2.19 -12.82
C VAL A 112 4.80 3.21 -12.83
N LEU A 113 5.14 4.48 -13.03
CA LEU A 113 4.18 5.57 -13.19
C LEU A 113 4.76 6.72 -14.01
N THR A 114 3.89 7.56 -14.54
CA THR A 114 4.25 8.89 -15.03
C THR A 114 3.47 9.96 -14.27
N GLN A 115 4.12 11.10 -13.99
CA GLN A 115 3.45 12.27 -13.43
C GLN A 115 3.23 13.29 -14.54
N ARG A 116 2.03 13.86 -14.59
CA ARG A 116 1.67 14.85 -15.62
C ARG A 116 1.08 16.10 -15.00
N ARG A 117 1.39 17.23 -15.65
CA ARG A 117 0.74 18.51 -15.42
C ARG A 117 0.02 18.89 -16.72
N GLY A 118 -1.32 18.79 -16.73
CA GLY A 118 -2.08 18.80 -17.99
C GLY A 118 -1.71 17.60 -18.87
N SER A 119 -1.29 17.85 -20.10
CA SER A 119 -0.82 16.83 -21.07
C SER A 119 0.68 16.54 -20.98
N GLU A 120 1.44 17.37 -20.28
CA GLU A 120 2.90 17.27 -20.20
C GLU A 120 3.32 16.22 -19.16
N ILE A 121 4.21 15.30 -19.57
CA ILE A 121 4.89 14.39 -18.65
C ILE A 121 6.04 15.13 -17.99
N ILE A 122 5.91 15.42 -16.69
CA ILE A 122 6.93 16.13 -15.91
C ILE A 122 7.90 15.16 -15.19
N ARG A 123 7.50 13.90 -15.02
CA ARG A 123 8.33 12.87 -14.38
C ARG A 123 7.90 11.48 -14.80
N THR A 124 8.89 10.58 -14.96
CA THR A 124 8.69 9.15 -15.16
C THR A 124 9.43 8.40 -14.06
N ASP A 125 8.71 7.64 -13.28
CA ASP A 125 9.26 6.79 -12.23
C ASP A 125 9.34 5.35 -12.72
N LYS A 126 10.51 4.72 -12.52
CA LYS A 126 10.81 3.36 -12.96
C LYS A 126 10.98 2.43 -11.77
N SER A 127 10.80 1.15 -11.99
CA SER A 127 11.10 0.12 -11.01
C SER A 127 12.60 0.07 -10.70
N THR A 128 12.94 -0.31 -9.46
CA THR A 128 14.32 -0.42 -8.97
C THR A 128 14.60 -1.81 -8.44
N GLY A 129 15.82 -2.28 -8.57
CA GLY A 129 16.25 -3.61 -8.13
C GLY A 129 16.22 -4.65 -9.24
N LYS A 130 16.40 -5.94 -8.88
CA LYS A 130 16.40 -7.08 -9.81
C LYS A 130 15.03 -7.79 -9.77
N PRO A 131 14.48 -8.20 -10.92
CA PRO A 131 13.16 -8.83 -11.01
C PRO A 131 13.21 -10.33 -10.68
N ILE A 132 13.41 -10.66 -9.41
CA ILE A 132 13.50 -12.06 -8.95
C ILE A 132 12.20 -12.85 -9.07
N LEU A 133 11.05 -12.16 -9.12
CA LEU A 133 9.72 -12.75 -9.36
C LEU A 133 9.22 -12.53 -10.80
N GLY A 134 10.08 -12.10 -11.71
CA GLY A 134 9.70 -11.71 -13.08
C GLY A 134 9.06 -12.82 -13.92
N SER A 135 9.29 -14.10 -13.58
CA SER A 135 8.73 -15.27 -14.25
C SER A 135 7.61 -15.97 -13.47
N THR A 136 7.30 -15.52 -12.25
CA THR A 136 6.22 -16.14 -11.45
C THR A 136 4.84 -15.78 -12.00
N LYS A 137 3.88 -16.69 -11.87
CA LYS A 137 2.46 -16.39 -12.11
C LYS A 137 1.93 -15.61 -10.90
N THR A 138 1.57 -14.37 -11.10
CA THR A 138 1.21 -13.48 -10.00
C THR A 138 -0.24 -13.01 -10.08
N VAL A 139 -0.90 -13.03 -8.95
CA VAL A 139 -2.19 -12.38 -8.70
C VAL A 139 -1.97 -11.25 -7.71
N VAL A 140 -2.57 -10.09 -7.95
CA VAL A 140 -2.61 -8.98 -6.98
C VAL A 140 -4.02 -8.83 -6.45
N LEU A 141 -4.19 -8.93 -5.13
CA LEU A 141 -5.46 -8.68 -4.47
C LEU A 141 -5.60 -7.20 -4.15
N ILE A 142 -6.73 -6.61 -4.56
CA ILE A 142 -7.08 -5.21 -4.28
C ILE A 142 -8.51 -5.08 -3.77
N ASN A 143 -8.78 -4.01 -3.02
CA ASN A 143 -10.13 -3.60 -2.62
C ASN A 143 -10.23 -2.09 -2.45
N GLY A 144 -11.38 -1.59 -2.00
CA GLY A 144 -11.61 -0.15 -1.76
C GLY A 144 -10.66 0.53 -0.78
N GLY A 145 -9.92 -0.24 0.03
CA GLY A 145 -8.85 0.26 0.90
C GLY A 145 -7.46 0.35 0.25
N SER A 146 -7.30 -0.21 -0.97
CA SER A 146 -6.05 -0.13 -1.75
C SER A 146 -5.93 1.23 -2.40
N ALA A 147 -4.95 2.06 -1.98
CA ALA A 147 -4.82 3.43 -2.46
C ALA A 147 -3.36 3.83 -2.77
N SER A 148 -3.17 4.86 -3.61
CA SER A 148 -1.89 5.52 -3.86
C SER A 148 -0.79 4.54 -4.30
N ALA A 149 0.27 4.31 -3.49
CA ALA A 149 1.37 3.39 -3.79
C ALA A 149 0.91 1.96 -4.11
N SER A 150 -0.17 1.48 -3.47
CA SER A 150 -0.78 0.18 -3.79
C SER A 150 -1.34 0.17 -5.22
N GLU A 151 -2.00 1.25 -5.62
CA GLU A 151 -2.55 1.39 -6.96
C GLU A 151 -1.45 1.55 -8.02
N ILE A 152 -0.34 2.21 -7.65
CA ILE A 152 0.85 2.33 -8.49
C ILE A 152 1.40 0.93 -8.80
N VAL A 153 1.64 0.10 -7.79
CA VAL A 153 2.16 -1.27 -7.97
C VAL A 153 1.17 -2.13 -8.76
N ALA A 154 -0.09 -2.17 -8.34
CA ALA A 154 -1.12 -2.96 -9.01
C ALA A 154 -1.27 -2.57 -10.49
N GLY A 155 -1.37 -1.26 -10.78
CA GLY A 155 -1.48 -0.74 -12.15
C GLY A 155 -0.24 -1.04 -12.98
N ALA A 156 0.96 -0.90 -12.41
CA ALA A 156 2.20 -1.18 -13.12
C ALA A 156 2.34 -2.68 -13.46
N LEU A 157 2.11 -3.58 -12.50
CA LEU A 157 2.22 -5.02 -12.74
C LEU A 157 1.20 -5.50 -13.78
N ARG A 158 -0.05 -5.01 -13.72
CA ARG A 158 -1.05 -5.31 -14.72
C ARG A 158 -0.66 -4.78 -16.11
N ASP A 159 -0.29 -3.50 -16.20
CA ASP A 159 0.00 -2.85 -17.47
C ASP A 159 1.22 -3.47 -18.19
N HIS A 160 2.15 -4.07 -17.44
CA HIS A 160 3.28 -4.84 -17.96
C HIS A 160 2.98 -6.34 -18.14
N GLY A 161 1.74 -6.78 -17.92
CA GLY A 161 1.35 -8.19 -18.08
C GLY A 161 2.00 -9.15 -17.07
N LYS A 162 2.42 -8.63 -15.90
CA LYS A 162 3.07 -9.40 -14.83
C LYS A 162 2.10 -9.97 -13.80
N ALA A 163 0.90 -9.39 -13.71
CA ALA A 163 -0.10 -9.86 -12.76
C ALA A 163 -1.54 -9.68 -13.27
N THR A 164 -2.43 -10.51 -12.75
CA THR A 164 -3.88 -10.36 -12.85
C THR A 164 -4.40 -9.73 -11.57
N LEU A 165 -5.23 -8.70 -11.67
CA LEU A 165 -5.84 -8.05 -10.49
C LEU A 165 -7.15 -8.76 -10.14
N VAL A 166 -7.31 -9.10 -8.86
CA VAL A 166 -8.49 -9.81 -8.34
C VAL A 166 -9.04 -9.07 -7.12
N GLY A 167 -10.35 -9.04 -6.98
CA GLY A 167 -11.06 -8.48 -5.82
C GLY A 167 -12.02 -7.37 -6.19
N GLU A 168 -11.93 -6.25 -5.51
CA GLU A 168 -12.82 -5.10 -5.66
C GLU A 168 -12.07 -3.89 -6.24
N LYS A 169 -12.84 -2.91 -6.72
CA LYS A 169 -12.31 -1.64 -7.20
C LYS A 169 -11.49 -0.91 -6.14
N SER A 170 -10.32 -0.39 -6.51
CA SER A 170 -9.45 0.37 -5.63
C SER A 170 -9.99 1.78 -5.32
N TYR A 171 -9.32 2.49 -4.41
CA TYR A 171 -9.75 3.79 -3.90
C TYR A 171 -9.77 4.92 -4.95
N GLY A 172 -8.73 5.05 -5.76
CA GLY A 172 -8.62 6.12 -6.77
C GLY A 172 -7.87 7.37 -6.31
N LYS A 173 -6.73 7.21 -5.62
CA LYS A 173 -5.87 8.34 -5.25
C LYS A 173 -4.79 8.57 -6.31
N GLY A 174 -5.16 9.27 -7.39
CA GLY A 174 -4.30 9.56 -8.54
C GLY A 174 -3.65 10.94 -8.54
N SER A 175 -3.76 11.72 -7.45
CA SER A 175 -3.17 13.06 -7.32
C SER A 175 -1.88 13.04 -6.50
N VAL A 176 -0.94 13.91 -6.88
CA VAL A 176 0.28 14.23 -6.12
C VAL A 176 0.08 15.59 -5.47
N GLN A 177 0.21 15.63 -4.14
CA GLN A 177 0.00 16.84 -3.36
C GLN A 177 1.30 17.30 -2.70
N ALA A 178 1.63 18.59 -2.85
CA ALA A 178 2.60 19.27 -2.01
C ALA A 178 1.93 19.73 -0.72
N VAL A 179 2.65 19.61 0.38
CA VAL A 179 2.26 20.17 1.67
C VAL A 179 3.17 21.36 1.96
N ILE A 180 2.60 22.55 1.95
CA ILE A 180 3.31 23.80 2.21
C ILE A 180 2.97 24.22 3.65
N ARG A 181 3.99 24.29 4.50
CA ARG A 181 3.82 24.82 5.85
C ARG A 181 3.79 26.34 5.82
N LEU A 182 2.75 26.91 6.42
CA LEU A 182 2.55 28.36 6.51
C LEU A 182 2.98 28.88 7.89
N SER A 183 3.22 30.19 7.97
CA SER A 183 3.44 30.89 9.23
C SER A 183 2.21 30.69 10.15
N GLY A 184 2.44 30.27 11.41
CA GLY A 184 1.36 29.97 12.35
C GLY A 184 1.01 28.46 12.49
N GLY A 185 1.79 27.55 11.85
CA GLY A 185 1.66 26.10 12.02
C GLY A 185 0.54 25.45 11.20
N SER A 186 -0.16 26.22 10.36
CA SER A 186 -1.12 25.69 9.39
C SER A 186 -0.41 25.10 8.16
N GLU A 187 -1.10 24.18 7.46
CA GLU A 187 -0.59 23.54 6.26
C GLU A 187 -1.55 23.77 5.09
N LEU A 188 -0.96 24.12 3.92
CA LEU A 188 -1.68 24.19 2.65
C LEU A 188 -1.34 22.97 1.81
N LYS A 189 -2.33 22.19 1.43
CA LYS A 189 -2.18 21.07 0.49
C LYS A 189 -2.58 21.53 -0.91
N VAL A 190 -1.63 21.47 -1.85
CA VAL A 190 -1.85 21.88 -3.24
C VAL A 190 -1.60 20.67 -4.15
N THR A 191 -2.56 20.36 -5.02
CA THR A 191 -2.35 19.33 -6.05
C THR A 191 -1.44 19.88 -7.13
N GLU A 192 -0.23 19.33 -7.23
CA GLU A 192 0.79 19.76 -8.20
C GLU A 192 0.72 19.01 -9.52
N SER A 193 0.37 17.73 -9.45
CA SER A 193 0.33 16.86 -10.63
C SER A 193 -0.62 15.68 -10.40
N ARG A 194 -0.88 14.94 -11.47
CA ARG A 194 -1.55 13.64 -11.41
C ARG A 194 -0.62 12.56 -11.91
N TRP A 195 -0.74 11.39 -11.32
CA TRP A 195 -0.01 10.24 -11.81
C TRP A 195 -0.90 9.36 -12.70
N PHE A 196 -0.23 8.65 -13.59
CA PHE A 196 -0.83 7.78 -14.59
C PHE A 196 -0.10 6.44 -14.57
N THR A 197 -0.83 5.36 -14.81
CA THR A 197 -0.22 4.04 -14.99
C THR A 197 0.69 4.01 -16.22
N PRO A 198 1.54 3.00 -16.41
CA PRO A 198 2.39 2.89 -17.61
C PRO A 198 1.62 3.05 -18.92
N ASN A 199 0.41 2.48 -19.01
CA ASN A 199 -0.45 2.60 -20.20
C ASN A 199 -1.21 3.95 -20.27
N GLY A 200 -0.85 4.92 -19.43
CA GLY A 200 -1.40 6.28 -19.49
C GLY A 200 -2.81 6.43 -18.92
N LYS A 201 -3.28 5.49 -18.11
CA LYS A 201 -4.57 5.61 -17.43
C LYS A 201 -4.44 6.44 -16.16
N ASN A 202 -5.25 7.52 -16.05
CA ASN A 202 -5.42 8.23 -14.79
C ASN A 202 -6.49 7.58 -13.96
N ILE A 203 -6.21 7.37 -12.67
CA ILE A 203 -7.12 6.70 -11.73
C ILE A 203 -7.76 7.65 -10.73
N ASP A 204 -7.43 8.95 -10.78
CA ASP A 204 -7.88 9.95 -9.80
C ASP A 204 -9.42 10.02 -9.75
N GLY A 205 -9.98 9.75 -8.56
CA GLY A 205 -11.42 9.62 -8.32
C GLY A 205 -12.10 8.41 -8.97
N LYS A 206 -11.36 7.58 -9.73
CA LYS A 206 -11.92 6.45 -10.48
C LYS A 206 -11.51 5.08 -9.93
N GLY A 207 -10.31 4.99 -9.36
CA GLY A 207 -9.72 3.71 -8.95
C GLY A 207 -9.32 2.81 -10.11
N ILE A 208 -8.83 1.64 -9.75
CA ILE A 208 -8.48 0.55 -10.68
C ILE A 208 -9.55 -0.53 -10.53
N GLU A 209 -10.23 -0.85 -11.62
CA GLU A 209 -11.12 -2.01 -11.66
C GLU A 209 -10.26 -3.29 -11.72
N PRO A 210 -10.57 -4.31 -10.92
CA PRO A 210 -9.90 -5.60 -11.02
C PRO A 210 -10.25 -6.30 -12.33
N ASP A 211 -9.37 -7.19 -12.79
CA ASP A 211 -9.62 -8.03 -13.97
C ASP A 211 -10.65 -9.13 -13.64
N VAL A 212 -10.63 -9.62 -12.39
CA VAL A 212 -11.60 -10.57 -11.85
C VAL A 212 -12.24 -9.98 -10.60
N LYS A 213 -13.53 -9.70 -10.69
CA LYS A 213 -14.30 -9.17 -9.54
C LYS A 213 -14.67 -10.30 -8.58
N VAL A 214 -14.39 -10.08 -7.31
CA VAL A 214 -14.78 -10.94 -6.20
C VAL A 214 -15.31 -10.04 -5.09
N GLU A 215 -16.59 -10.19 -4.76
CA GLU A 215 -17.19 -9.50 -3.62
C GLU A 215 -16.95 -10.34 -2.36
N LEU A 216 -16.47 -9.69 -1.31
CA LEU A 216 -16.42 -10.31 0.02
C LEU A 216 -17.84 -10.33 0.58
N THR A 217 -18.42 -11.52 0.73
CA THR A 217 -19.72 -11.75 1.38
C THR A 217 -19.58 -11.72 2.90
#